data_72a3b14d66063af99fe5b371fe403300
#
_entry.id   72a3b14d66063af99fe5b371fe403300
#
_cell.length_a   1.000
_cell.length_b   1.000
_cell.length_c   1.000
_cell.angle_alpha   90.00
_cell.angle_beta   90.00
_cell.angle_gamma   90.00
#
_symmetry.space_group_name_H-M   'P 1'
#
loop_
_entity.id
_entity.type
_entity.pdbx_description
1 polymer ?
#
loop_
_entity_poly.entity_id
_entity_poly.type
_entity_poly.pdbx_seq_one_letter_code
_entity_poly.pdbx_strand_id
1 'polypeptide(L)'
;MLKVKLFAFIVLGVISTSCKDDENALKNLFSIENPTIKPILKLEESIDLVLQNKENKTIDSVVYYINEVKIGSVKGNEKLPFALSNQKLGNQTIKALVYFEGQNIDITSGFSIYASEAPKVLNYKIVNTYPHDINAYTQGFEFYNGVLLEGTGQYKESTLRKTDYKTGKVTEQIKLEDKYFGEGITVLKDKIYQLTWKEKTGFV
;
A
#
# COMPACT_ATOMS: atom_id res chain seq x y z
N MET A 1 52.84 -24.20 -51.45
CA MET A 1 52.93 -24.22 -49.98
C MET A 1 52.35 -22.95 -49.44
N LEU A 2 51.11 -23.01 -48.97
CA LEU A 2 50.32 -21.85 -48.47
C LEU A 2 50.46 -21.83 -46.96
N LYS A 3 51.05 -20.76 -46.39
CA LYS A 3 51.22 -20.58 -44.96
C LYS A 3 49.94 -19.89 -44.39
N VAL A 4 49.13 -20.65 -43.67
CA VAL A 4 48.00 -20.13 -42.92
C VAL A 4 48.54 -19.50 -41.64
N LYS A 5 48.33 -18.16 -41.47
CA LYS A 5 48.60 -17.46 -40.22
C LYS A 5 47.35 -17.56 -39.35
N LEU A 6 47.45 -18.26 -38.23
CA LEU A 6 46.46 -18.39 -37.20
C LEU A 6 46.42 -17.09 -36.38
N PHE A 7 45.38 -16.31 -36.49
CA PHE A 7 45.12 -15.13 -35.63
C PHE A 7 44.33 -15.60 -34.40
N ALA A 8 44.96 -15.62 -33.25
CA ALA A 8 44.29 -15.87 -31.98
C ALA A 8 43.56 -14.60 -31.55
N PHE A 9 42.21 -14.62 -31.56
CA PHE A 9 41.37 -13.58 -30.96
C PHE A 9 41.28 -13.84 -29.46
N ILE A 10 41.95 -13.00 -28.66
CA ILE A 10 41.76 -12.97 -27.21
C ILE A 10 40.48 -12.15 -26.95
N VAL A 11 39.39 -12.84 -26.64
CA VAL A 11 38.16 -12.20 -26.15
C VAL A 11 38.39 -11.83 -24.69
N LEU A 12 38.67 -10.56 -24.43
CA LEU A 12 38.72 -10.01 -23.08
C LEU A 12 37.28 -9.92 -22.54
N GLY A 13 36.85 -10.93 -21.79
CA GLY A 13 35.56 -10.92 -21.08
C GLY A 13 35.58 -9.83 -20.00
N VAL A 14 34.88 -8.75 -20.25
CA VAL A 14 34.57 -7.76 -19.20
C VAL A 14 33.58 -8.42 -18.24
N ILE A 15 34.07 -8.88 -17.09
CA ILE A 15 33.23 -9.34 -15.99
C ILE A 15 32.63 -8.06 -15.36
N SER A 16 31.40 -7.74 -15.73
CA SER A 16 30.58 -6.76 -15.02
C SER A 16 30.19 -7.38 -13.67
N THR A 17 31.02 -7.23 -12.65
CA THR A 17 30.67 -7.53 -11.27
C THR A 17 29.62 -6.53 -10.77
N SER A 18 28.58 -7.07 -10.27
CA SER A 18 27.35 -6.57 -9.69
C SER A 18 27.49 -5.28 -8.86
N CYS A 19 26.93 -4.17 -9.35
CA CYS A 19 26.74 -2.93 -8.59
C CYS A 19 25.74 -3.05 -7.41
N LYS A 20 25.14 -4.20 -7.14
CA LYS A 20 24.15 -4.37 -6.06
C LYS A 20 24.75 -4.48 -4.67
N ASP A 21 25.92 -5.05 -4.54
CA ASP A 21 26.58 -5.23 -3.24
C ASP A 21 27.11 -3.88 -2.73
N ASP A 22 27.60 -3.02 -3.62
CA ASP A 22 28.07 -1.68 -3.28
C ASP A 22 26.92 -0.76 -2.84
N GLU A 23 25.75 -0.83 -3.48
CA GLU A 23 24.58 -0.03 -3.11
C GLU A 23 24.02 -0.42 -1.73
N ASN A 24 23.97 -1.70 -1.40
CA ASN A 24 23.56 -2.17 -0.09
C ASN A 24 24.55 -1.79 1.02
N ALA A 25 25.86 -1.81 0.73
CA ALA A 25 26.89 -1.35 1.64
C ALA A 25 26.72 0.15 1.96
N LEU A 26 26.46 0.98 0.94
CA LEU A 26 26.22 2.41 1.11
C LEU A 26 24.97 2.70 1.93
N LYS A 27 23.87 1.94 1.74
CA LYS A 27 22.62 2.08 2.53
C LYS A 27 22.81 1.83 4.03
N ASN A 28 23.83 1.08 4.41
CA ASN A 28 24.14 0.80 5.81
C ASN A 28 24.95 1.92 6.50
N LEU A 29 25.50 2.87 5.75
CA LEU A 29 26.28 3.99 6.32
C LEU A 29 25.43 4.93 7.17
N PHE A 30 24.17 5.10 6.78
CA PHE A 30 23.25 6.03 7.42
C PHE A 30 21.96 5.35 7.83
N SER A 31 21.28 5.87 8.83
CA SER A 31 19.90 5.49 9.16
C SER A 31 19.11 6.68 9.69
N ILE A 32 17.78 6.64 9.51
CA ILE A 32 16.86 7.64 10.06
C ILE A 32 16.36 7.10 11.40
N GLU A 33 17.25 6.97 12.36
CA GLU A 33 16.92 6.54 13.71
C GLU A 33 17.06 7.71 14.67
N ASN A 34 15.95 8.10 15.26
CA ASN A 34 15.91 9.23 16.16
C ASN A 34 14.93 8.92 17.30
N PRO A 35 15.26 9.29 18.55
CA PRO A 35 14.37 9.09 19.70
C PRO A 35 12.99 9.73 19.55
N THR A 36 12.84 10.74 18.69
CA THR A 36 11.54 11.37 18.40
C THR A 36 10.71 10.61 17.37
N ILE A 37 11.33 9.72 16.57
CA ILE A 37 10.64 8.91 15.56
C ILE A 37 10.29 7.57 16.17
N LYS A 38 9.15 7.52 16.87
CA LYS A 38 8.58 6.29 17.39
C LYS A 38 7.81 5.57 16.28
N PRO A 39 7.58 4.24 16.40
CA PRO A 39 6.74 3.50 15.45
C PRO A 39 5.32 4.07 15.32
N ILE A 40 4.79 4.63 16.41
CA ILE A 40 3.47 5.25 16.51
C ILE A 40 3.59 6.65 17.07
N LEU A 41 3.04 7.61 16.36
CA LEU A 41 3.01 9.04 16.70
C LEU A 41 1.57 9.57 16.61
N LYS A 42 1.34 10.78 17.10
CA LYS A 42 0.07 11.49 17.01
C LYS A 42 0.23 12.81 16.24
N LEU A 43 -0.88 13.36 15.73
CA LEU A 43 -0.84 14.60 14.94
C LEU A 43 -0.28 15.81 15.70
N GLU A 44 -0.43 15.84 17.03
CA GLU A 44 0.06 16.95 17.87
C GLU A 44 1.57 16.87 18.13
N GLU A 45 2.20 15.75 17.78
CA GLU A 45 3.64 15.58 17.98
C GLU A 45 4.44 16.21 16.83
N SER A 46 5.70 16.42 17.10
CA SER A 46 6.72 16.79 16.12
C SER A 46 7.88 15.81 16.19
N ILE A 47 8.59 15.66 15.10
CA ILE A 47 9.79 14.83 15.00
C ILE A 47 10.98 15.67 14.56
N ASP A 48 12.16 15.32 15.05
CA ASP A 48 13.41 15.84 14.56
C ASP A 48 13.99 14.87 13.52
N LEU A 49 14.14 15.32 12.29
CA LEU A 49 14.78 14.55 11.23
C LEU A 49 16.29 14.80 11.27
N VAL A 50 17.04 13.76 11.57
CA VAL A 50 18.50 13.75 11.60
C VAL A 50 18.96 12.33 11.29
N LEU A 51 20.11 12.16 10.64
CA LEU A 51 20.67 10.87 10.34
C LEU A 51 21.61 10.39 11.46
N GLN A 52 21.59 9.10 11.73
CA GLN A 52 22.75 8.44 12.32
C GLN A 52 23.78 8.22 11.22
N ASN A 53 24.99 8.65 11.44
CA ASN A 53 26.13 8.54 10.53
C ASN A 53 27.15 7.58 11.17
N LYS A 54 27.04 6.30 10.85
CA LYS A 54 27.75 5.21 11.54
C LYS A 54 29.27 5.26 11.35
N GLU A 55 29.72 5.76 10.20
CA GLU A 55 31.13 5.79 9.83
C GLU A 55 31.71 7.21 9.81
N ASN A 56 31.01 8.18 10.37
CA ASN A 56 31.42 9.59 10.42
C ASN A 56 31.80 10.17 9.05
N LYS A 57 31.04 9.82 8.02
CA LYS A 57 31.20 10.36 6.67
C LYS A 57 30.93 11.87 6.65
N THR A 58 31.61 12.59 5.75
CA THR A 58 31.35 14.02 5.58
C THR A 58 30.06 14.20 4.77
N ILE A 59 28.98 14.63 5.43
CA ILE A 59 27.68 14.90 4.80
C ILE A 59 27.68 16.35 4.32
N ASP A 60 27.38 16.57 3.02
CA ASP A 60 27.25 17.89 2.42
C ASP A 60 25.87 18.49 2.70
N SER A 61 24.83 17.69 2.46
CA SER A 61 23.43 18.07 2.71
C SER A 61 22.51 16.87 2.75
N VAL A 62 21.33 17.05 3.36
CA VAL A 62 20.26 16.06 3.35
C VAL A 62 18.95 16.72 2.91
N VAL A 63 18.23 16.08 1.98
CA VAL A 63 16.88 16.49 1.57
C VAL A 63 15.89 15.49 2.08
N TYR A 64 14.92 15.94 2.88
CA TYR A 64 13.91 15.07 3.48
C TYR A 64 12.57 15.15 2.75
N TYR A 65 11.93 14.00 2.67
CA TYR A 65 10.59 13.80 2.09
C TYR A 65 9.72 13.00 3.06
N ILE A 66 8.43 13.28 3.07
CA ILE A 66 7.40 12.41 3.65
C ILE A 66 6.41 12.06 2.55
N ASN A 67 6.19 10.75 2.33
CA ASN A 67 5.35 10.23 1.25
C ASN A 67 5.66 10.86 -0.11
N GLU A 68 6.94 10.93 -0.47
CA GLU A 68 7.48 11.55 -1.71
C GLU A 68 7.31 13.09 -1.80
N VAL A 69 6.71 13.74 -0.82
CA VAL A 69 6.60 15.20 -0.76
C VAL A 69 7.83 15.78 -0.03
N LYS A 70 8.58 16.67 -0.70
CA LYS A 70 9.72 17.34 -0.08
C LYS A 70 9.24 18.22 1.08
N ILE A 71 9.83 18.04 2.26
CA ILE A 71 9.50 18.79 3.48
C ILE A 71 10.59 19.76 3.89
N GLY A 72 11.82 19.56 3.43
CA GLY A 72 12.92 20.47 3.72
C GLY A 72 14.28 19.90 3.32
N SER A 73 15.30 20.71 3.56
CA SER A 73 16.71 20.31 3.41
C SER A 73 17.57 21.00 4.46
N VAL A 74 18.65 20.31 4.85
CA VAL A 74 19.62 20.83 5.80
C VAL A 74 21.03 20.74 5.22
N LYS A 75 21.94 21.60 5.72
CA LYS A 75 23.37 21.50 5.42
C LYS A 75 24.02 20.55 6.40
N GLY A 76 24.96 19.73 5.90
CA GLY A 76 25.55 18.68 6.74
C GLY A 76 24.48 17.73 7.28
N ASN A 77 24.57 17.40 8.54
CA ASN A 77 23.60 16.56 9.28
C ASN A 77 22.86 17.35 10.38
N GLU A 78 22.48 18.57 10.06
CA GLU A 78 21.68 19.39 11.00
C GLU A 78 20.29 18.78 11.19
N LYS A 79 19.66 19.08 12.32
CA LYS A 79 18.29 18.66 12.61
C LYS A 79 17.29 19.47 11.79
N LEU A 80 16.31 18.79 11.20
CA LEU A 80 15.13 19.41 10.61
C LEU A 80 13.91 19.09 11.49
N PRO A 81 13.39 20.04 12.29
CA PRO A 81 12.17 19.84 13.05
C PRO A 81 10.97 19.81 12.10
N PHE A 82 10.07 18.85 12.29
CA PHE A 82 8.90 18.68 11.45
C PHE A 82 7.65 18.38 12.28
N ALA A 83 6.63 19.25 12.15
CA ALA A 83 5.34 19.08 12.82
C ALA A 83 4.42 18.12 12.01
N LEU A 84 3.72 17.23 12.72
CA LEU A 84 2.86 16.22 12.11
C LEU A 84 1.43 16.71 11.90
N SER A 85 1.05 17.88 12.39
CA SER A 85 -0.32 18.39 12.44
C SER A 85 -1.07 18.43 11.11
N ASN A 86 -0.36 18.52 10.00
CA ASN A 86 -0.93 18.55 8.65
C ASN A 86 -0.76 17.24 7.90
N GLN A 87 -0.35 16.16 8.57
CA GLN A 87 -0.16 14.87 7.95
C GLN A 87 -1.45 14.05 8.00
N LYS A 88 -1.55 13.05 7.11
CA LYS A 88 -2.65 12.09 7.13
C LYS A 88 -2.43 11.06 8.23
N LEU A 89 -3.50 10.50 8.76
CA LEU A 89 -3.42 9.32 9.64
C LEU A 89 -2.95 8.09 8.85
N GLY A 90 -2.41 7.12 9.57
CA GLY A 90 -1.92 5.86 9.03
C GLY A 90 -0.41 5.87 8.75
N ASN A 91 0.03 4.95 7.90
CA ASN A 91 1.44 4.74 7.61
C ASN A 91 2.03 5.88 6.81
N GLN A 92 3.21 6.31 7.21
CA GLN A 92 4.01 7.34 6.57
C GLN A 92 5.39 6.79 6.24
N THR A 93 5.97 7.24 5.14
CA THR A 93 7.35 6.91 4.75
C THR A 93 8.19 8.18 4.78
N ILE A 94 9.28 8.17 5.54
CA ILE A 94 10.32 9.18 5.49
C ILE A 94 11.36 8.72 4.47
N LYS A 95 11.77 9.60 3.56
CA LYS A 95 12.92 9.40 2.70
C LYS A 95 13.92 10.54 2.92
N ALA A 96 15.19 10.20 3.09
CA ALA A 96 16.30 11.11 3.14
C ALA A 96 17.20 10.89 1.94
N LEU A 97 17.35 11.87 1.07
CA LEU A 97 18.36 11.89 0.02
C LEU A 97 19.61 12.57 0.60
N VAL A 98 20.63 11.76 0.84
CA VAL A 98 21.88 12.16 1.48
C VAL A 98 22.94 12.42 0.44
N TYR A 99 23.52 13.62 0.43
CA TYR A 99 24.69 13.99 -0.38
C TYR A 99 25.91 13.98 0.53
N PHE A 100 26.93 13.21 0.16
CA PHE A 100 28.14 13.03 0.95
C PHE A 100 29.32 12.64 0.06
N GLU A 101 30.48 13.19 0.29
CA GLU A 101 31.74 12.82 -0.36
C GLU A 101 31.62 12.68 -1.89
N GLY A 102 30.87 13.58 -2.57
CA GLY A 102 30.65 13.56 -4.01
C GLY A 102 29.67 12.49 -4.51
N GLN A 103 28.96 11.80 -3.62
CA GLN A 103 27.98 10.75 -3.89
C GLN A 103 26.61 11.16 -3.32
N ASN A 104 25.58 10.36 -3.64
CA ASN A 104 24.30 10.46 -2.97
C ASN A 104 23.64 9.10 -2.79
N ILE A 105 22.75 9.00 -1.79
CA ILE A 105 21.98 7.78 -1.52
C ILE A 105 20.64 8.10 -0.91
N ASP A 106 19.64 7.30 -1.24
CA ASP A 106 18.31 7.33 -0.64
C ASP A 106 18.23 6.38 0.55
N ILE A 107 17.73 6.90 1.68
CA ILE A 107 17.45 6.12 2.90
C ILE A 107 16.00 6.30 3.24
N THR A 108 15.32 5.21 3.59
CA THR A 108 13.90 5.22 3.96
C THR A 108 13.68 4.65 5.36
N SER A 109 12.68 5.19 6.05
CA SER A 109 12.17 4.70 7.32
C SER A 109 10.66 4.90 7.35
N GLY A 110 9.96 4.15 8.23
CA GLY A 110 8.51 4.21 8.35
C GLY A 110 8.07 4.52 9.77
N PHE A 111 6.93 5.21 9.89
CA PHE A 111 6.19 5.38 11.13
C PHE A 111 4.69 5.47 10.84
N SER A 112 3.86 5.40 11.89
CA SER A 112 2.41 5.54 11.73
C SER A 112 1.90 6.70 12.58
N ILE A 113 0.96 7.46 12.03
CA ILE A 113 0.26 8.52 12.75
C ILE A 113 -1.14 8.01 13.12
N TYR A 114 -1.43 8.00 14.40
CA TYR A 114 -2.73 7.59 14.93
C TYR A 114 -3.53 8.82 15.37
N ALA A 115 -4.85 8.67 15.39
CA ALA A 115 -5.72 9.68 15.96
C ALA A 115 -5.41 9.87 17.46
N SER A 116 -5.50 11.12 17.94
CA SER A 116 -5.25 11.46 19.33
C SER A 116 -6.29 10.87 20.27
N GLU A 117 -7.52 10.75 19.77
CA GLU A 117 -8.64 10.18 20.50
C GLU A 117 -9.11 8.88 19.84
N ALA A 118 -9.47 7.92 20.67
CA ALA A 118 -10.13 6.71 20.19
C ALA A 118 -11.51 7.03 19.61
N PRO A 119 -11.97 6.33 18.57
CA PRO A 119 -13.31 6.51 18.06
C PRO A 119 -14.34 6.18 19.13
N LYS A 120 -15.39 6.99 19.21
CA LYS A 120 -16.50 6.76 20.13
C LYS A 120 -17.25 5.49 19.73
N VAL A 121 -17.29 4.52 20.63
CA VAL A 121 -18.12 3.32 20.45
C VAL A 121 -19.59 3.70 20.65
N LEU A 122 -20.39 3.47 19.64
CA LEU A 122 -21.85 3.69 19.73
C LEU A 122 -22.54 2.41 20.21
N ASN A 123 -23.51 2.60 21.12
CA ASN A 123 -24.40 1.52 21.50
C ASN A 123 -25.38 1.23 20.35
N TYR A 124 -25.71 -0.04 20.16
CA TYR A 124 -26.70 -0.47 19.18
C TYR A 124 -27.72 -1.41 19.83
N LYS A 125 -28.87 -1.53 19.20
CA LYS A 125 -29.91 -2.50 19.55
C LYS A 125 -30.28 -3.28 18.30
N ILE A 126 -30.23 -4.62 18.40
CA ILE A 126 -30.75 -5.48 17.35
C ILE A 126 -32.27 -5.36 17.35
N VAL A 127 -32.85 -4.91 16.25
CA VAL A 127 -34.30 -4.74 16.08
C VAL A 127 -34.90 -6.05 15.59
N ASN A 128 -34.33 -6.65 14.57
CA ASN A 128 -34.79 -7.91 13.97
C ASN A 128 -33.60 -8.74 13.52
N THR A 129 -33.84 -10.04 13.40
CA THR A 129 -32.93 -11.01 12.77
C THR A 129 -33.74 -11.83 11.77
N TYR A 130 -33.19 -12.05 10.59
CA TYR A 130 -33.87 -12.75 9.51
C TYR A 130 -33.02 -13.93 9.04
N PRO A 131 -33.66 -15.02 8.53
CA PRO A 131 -32.94 -16.13 7.92
C PRO A 131 -32.12 -15.69 6.71
N HIS A 132 -31.00 -16.34 6.48
CA HIS A 132 -30.17 -16.15 5.31
C HIS A 132 -29.56 -17.48 4.87
N ASP A 133 -29.21 -17.62 3.58
CA ASP A 133 -28.51 -18.79 3.05
C ASP A 133 -27.10 -18.88 3.64
N ILE A 134 -26.85 -19.89 4.47
CA ILE A 134 -25.55 -20.07 5.14
C ILE A 134 -24.40 -20.35 4.16
N ASN A 135 -24.71 -20.80 2.94
CA ASN A 135 -23.72 -21.06 1.89
C ASN A 135 -23.46 -19.82 1.02
N ALA A 136 -24.22 -18.74 1.22
CA ALA A 136 -23.96 -17.51 0.51
C ALA A 136 -22.67 -16.87 1.02
N TYR A 137 -21.67 -16.78 0.16
CA TYR A 137 -20.49 -15.97 0.44
C TYR A 137 -20.76 -14.52 0.05
N THR A 138 -21.53 -13.83 0.88
CA THR A 138 -22.03 -12.48 0.61
C THR A 138 -20.89 -11.47 0.46
N GLN A 139 -20.86 -10.77 -0.66
CA GLN A 139 -19.91 -9.71 -0.97
C GLN A 139 -20.59 -8.34 -1.08
N GLY A 140 -21.88 -8.30 -1.29
CA GLY A 140 -22.63 -7.05 -1.32
C GLY A 140 -24.09 -7.25 -1.03
N PHE A 141 -24.67 -6.35 -0.23
CA PHE A 141 -26.09 -6.23 0.04
C PHE A 141 -26.57 -4.82 -0.26
N GLU A 142 -27.68 -4.72 -0.98
CA GLU A 142 -28.34 -3.44 -1.21
C GLU A 142 -29.87 -3.62 -1.30
N PHE A 143 -30.62 -2.78 -0.58
CA PHE A 143 -32.07 -2.68 -0.77
C PHE A 143 -32.36 -1.72 -1.92
N TYR A 144 -33.10 -2.19 -2.90
CA TYR A 144 -33.60 -1.37 -4.00
C TYR A 144 -35.09 -1.63 -4.24
N ASN A 145 -35.91 -0.57 -4.16
CA ASN A 145 -37.37 -0.66 -4.31
C ASN A 145 -38.04 -1.77 -3.47
N GLY A 146 -37.55 -1.96 -2.22
CA GLY A 146 -38.10 -2.96 -1.29
C GLY A 146 -37.60 -4.38 -1.50
N VAL A 147 -36.76 -4.63 -2.50
CA VAL A 147 -36.13 -5.92 -2.79
C VAL A 147 -34.71 -5.92 -2.26
N LEU A 148 -34.31 -6.98 -1.57
CA LEU A 148 -32.92 -7.19 -1.19
C LEU A 148 -32.14 -7.79 -2.36
N LEU A 149 -31.16 -7.05 -2.85
CA LEU A 149 -30.19 -7.52 -3.84
C LEU A 149 -28.96 -8.03 -3.10
N GLU A 150 -28.41 -9.15 -3.57
CA GLU A 150 -27.21 -9.76 -3.01
C GLU A 150 -26.25 -10.17 -4.11
N GLY A 151 -24.99 -9.73 -3.99
CA GLY A 151 -23.86 -10.25 -4.74
C GLY A 151 -23.10 -11.27 -3.89
N THR A 152 -22.83 -12.46 -4.43
CA THR A 152 -22.04 -13.49 -3.75
C THR A 152 -20.72 -13.72 -4.45
N GLY A 153 -19.70 -14.12 -3.66
CA GLY A 153 -18.37 -14.48 -4.14
C GLY A 153 -18.18 -15.99 -4.29
N GLN A 154 -16.96 -16.41 -4.39
CA GLN A 154 -16.40 -17.74 -4.67
C GLN A 154 -16.39 -18.12 -6.15
N TYR A 155 -15.23 -18.59 -6.60
CA TYR A 155 -15.09 -19.12 -7.95
C TYR A 155 -16.06 -20.30 -8.15
N LYS A 156 -16.71 -20.34 -9.29
CA LYS A 156 -17.73 -21.32 -9.68
C LYS A 156 -19.08 -21.20 -8.95
N GLU A 157 -19.19 -20.32 -7.94
CA GLU A 157 -20.41 -20.21 -7.09
C GLU A 157 -20.96 -18.79 -7.03
N SER A 158 -20.25 -17.82 -7.58
CA SER A 158 -20.65 -16.39 -7.56
C SER A 158 -21.97 -16.15 -8.26
N THR A 159 -22.84 -15.39 -7.64
CA THR A 159 -24.16 -15.04 -8.15
C THR A 159 -24.53 -13.59 -7.90
N LEU A 160 -25.49 -13.10 -8.69
CA LEU A 160 -26.32 -11.95 -8.35
C LEU A 160 -27.72 -12.44 -8.03
N ARG A 161 -28.28 -12.08 -6.87
CA ARG A 161 -29.54 -12.60 -6.33
C ARG A 161 -30.53 -11.50 -6.01
N LYS A 162 -31.83 -11.84 -6.12
CA LYS A 162 -32.92 -11.18 -5.40
C LYS A 162 -33.39 -12.10 -4.28
N THR A 163 -33.46 -11.57 -3.07
CA THR A 163 -33.75 -12.34 -1.87
C THR A 163 -34.93 -11.74 -1.13
N ASP A 164 -35.89 -12.55 -0.73
CA ASP A 164 -36.87 -12.14 0.27
C ASP A 164 -36.18 -12.12 1.64
N TYR A 165 -35.87 -10.94 2.12
CA TYR A 165 -35.11 -10.76 3.34
C TYR A 165 -35.81 -11.28 4.60
N LYS A 166 -37.17 -11.41 4.60
CA LYS A 166 -37.92 -11.91 5.76
C LYS A 166 -37.83 -13.42 5.89
N THR A 167 -37.78 -14.12 4.77
CA THR A 167 -37.76 -15.59 4.73
C THR A 167 -36.39 -16.15 4.41
N GLY A 168 -35.46 -15.33 3.92
CA GLY A 168 -34.16 -15.76 3.42
C GLY A 168 -34.20 -16.48 2.07
N LYS A 169 -35.39 -16.56 1.44
CA LYS A 169 -35.56 -17.27 0.16
C LYS A 169 -35.00 -16.46 -1.00
N VAL A 170 -34.10 -17.06 -1.77
CA VAL A 170 -33.66 -16.53 -3.06
C VAL A 170 -34.81 -16.69 -4.07
N THR A 171 -35.31 -15.57 -4.59
CA THR A 171 -36.44 -15.54 -5.55
C THR A 171 -35.98 -15.55 -6.99
N GLU A 172 -34.86 -14.91 -7.27
CA GLU A 172 -34.22 -14.89 -8.58
C GLU A 172 -32.70 -14.89 -8.40
N GLN A 173 -31.98 -15.53 -9.33
CA GLN A 173 -30.52 -15.45 -9.36
C GLN A 173 -29.95 -15.55 -10.76
N ILE A 174 -28.82 -14.89 -10.98
CA ILE A 174 -27.95 -15.04 -12.15
C ILE A 174 -26.62 -15.58 -11.65
N LYS A 175 -26.15 -16.69 -12.19
CA LYS A 175 -24.83 -17.25 -11.89
C LYS A 175 -23.80 -16.59 -12.78
N LEU A 176 -22.66 -16.17 -12.21
CA LEU A 176 -21.51 -15.72 -12.98
C LEU A 176 -20.78 -16.93 -13.60
N GLU A 177 -20.01 -16.69 -14.65
CA GLU A 177 -19.12 -17.73 -15.20
C GLU A 177 -18.09 -18.18 -14.12
N ASP A 178 -17.72 -19.43 -14.18
CA ASP A 178 -16.87 -20.11 -13.17
C ASP A 178 -15.52 -19.42 -12.91
N LYS A 179 -15.03 -18.65 -13.87
CA LYS A 179 -13.79 -17.89 -13.79
C LYS A 179 -13.88 -16.61 -12.95
N TYR A 180 -15.07 -16.13 -12.62
CA TYR A 180 -15.27 -14.88 -11.89
C TYR A 180 -15.51 -15.13 -10.41
N PHE A 181 -14.86 -14.34 -9.59
CA PHE A 181 -15.18 -14.17 -8.19
C PHE A 181 -15.98 -12.88 -8.03
N GLY A 182 -17.28 -12.98 -7.80
CA GLY A 182 -18.16 -11.82 -7.62
C GLY A 182 -17.84 -11.08 -6.34
N GLU A 183 -17.93 -9.76 -6.39
CA GLU A 183 -17.68 -8.82 -5.30
C GLU A 183 -18.89 -7.91 -5.07
N GLY A 184 -18.65 -6.73 -4.51
CA GLY A 184 -19.66 -5.75 -4.17
C GLY A 184 -20.59 -5.41 -5.32
N ILE A 185 -21.83 -5.06 -4.94
CA ILE A 185 -22.87 -4.60 -5.86
C ILE A 185 -23.32 -3.20 -5.48
N THR A 186 -23.87 -2.46 -6.43
CA THR A 186 -24.66 -1.24 -6.17
C THR A 186 -25.65 -0.99 -7.29
N VAL A 187 -26.70 -0.25 -6.99
CA VAL A 187 -27.68 0.22 -7.99
C VAL A 187 -27.46 1.69 -8.30
N LEU A 188 -27.26 1.99 -9.58
CA LEU A 188 -27.15 3.36 -10.06
C LEU A 188 -27.97 3.51 -11.34
N LYS A 189 -28.90 4.50 -11.37
CA LYS A 189 -29.78 4.76 -12.53
C LYS A 189 -30.51 3.49 -13.00
N ASP A 190 -31.14 2.78 -12.07
CA ASP A 190 -31.95 1.56 -12.31
C ASP A 190 -31.15 0.37 -12.89
N LYS A 191 -29.84 0.41 -12.83
CA LYS A 191 -28.96 -0.67 -13.24
C LYS A 191 -28.15 -1.18 -12.06
N ILE A 192 -27.99 -2.50 -11.98
CA ILE A 192 -27.15 -3.14 -10.97
C ILE A 192 -25.74 -3.25 -11.53
N TYR A 193 -24.77 -2.77 -10.77
CA TYR A 193 -23.35 -2.93 -11.05
C TYR A 193 -22.78 -3.96 -10.08
N GLN A 194 -22.09 -4.97 -10.61
CA GLN A 194 -21.38 -5.97 -9.81
C GLN A 194 -19.91 -6.01 -10.22
N LEU A 195 -19.00 -5.95 -9.25
CA LEU A 195 -17.56 -6.05 -9.48
C LEU A 195 -17.07 -7.49 -9.39
N THR A 196 -15.86 -7.72 -9.85
CA THR A 196 -15.10 -8.97 -9.64
C THR A 196 -13.79 -8.69 -8.92
N TRP A 197 -13.25 -9.69 -8.22
CA TRP A 197 -12.05 -9.53 -7.37
C TRP A 197 -10.78 -9.20 -8.16
N LYS A 198 -10.33 -10.12 -9.00
CA LYS A 198 -9.04 -10.01 -9.71
C LYS A 198 -9.17 -9.89 -11.21
N GLU A 199 -10.32 -10.21 -11.76
CA GLU A 199 -10.53 -10.38 -13.19
C GLU A 199 -10.68 -9.05 -13.95
N LYS A 200 -10.59 -7.91 -13.24
CA LYS A 200 -10.70 -6.56 -13.82
C LYS A 200 -11.98 -6.37 -14.64
N THR A 201 -13.04 -7.07 -14.27
CA THR A 201 -14.32 -7.10 -14.96
C THR A 201 -15.41 -6.60 -14.03
N GLY A 202 -16.35 -5.81 -14.53
CA GLY A 202 -17.59 -5.43 -13.89
C GLY A 202 -18.78 -5.77 -14.80
N PHE A 203 -19.90 -6.12 -14.20
CA PHE A 203 -21.16 -6.40 -14.90
C PHE A 203 -22.17 -5.31 -14.63
N VAL A 204 -23.07 -5.10 -15.63
CA VAL A 204 -24.18 -4.14 -15.56
C VAL A 204 -25.44 -4.80 -16.08
#